data_c33f394ed46c00b47c62429d93997126
#
_entry.id   c33f394ed46c00b47c62429d93997126
#
_cell.length_a   1.000
_cell.length_b   1.000
_cell.length_c   1.000
_cell.angle_alpha   90.00
_cell.angle_beta   90.00
_cell.angle_gamma   90.00
#
_symmetry.space_group_name_H-M   'P 1'
#
loop_
_entity.id
_entity.type
_entity.pdbx_description
1 polymer ?
#
loop_
_entity_poly.entity_id
_entity_poly.type
_entity_poly.pdbx_seq_one_letter_code
_entity_poly.pdbx_strand_id
1 'polypeptide(L)'
;AAPALLMLIGLGYGVYALIKKPLLNLSKVDKWLIYSYLFYFLTFVLSLCINGGKMRDLDTASRVVFLIPVLLLLLKYPIKTCVLSYAIPLGGIVSVCIALYDKFILNLNPDQNPRIMHIQGGDISMSLGILSLIIALYAYQKREVKLTVLSVIGGLCGIVGSLLSTARGGWVALPILLIVILWIYRHSLSKRFFLTFFGIIAVASVGISQMPNNRIMERINVAQKDIQLYLDKNNGNTSLGARFEMWKSAIAMAKEKPLFGWGIQGATEKRKQETKEKIATGNIGQFTHAHNQYLDDLSKRGIVGLLALLAVLFIPLRTFMKNLKTANNEIKLIATLGVAHILSVMIYGLSQGFLVHNSGTIFYFFLTIVFYTAIRTRQKAE
;
A
#
# COMPACT_ATOMS: atom_id res chain seq x y z
N ALA A 1 -5.29 -12.35 13.03
CA ALA A 1 -5.73 -12.23 14.45
C ALA A 1 -5.43 -10.84 15.01
N ALA A 2 -4.19 -10.30 14.99
CA ALA A 2 -3.84 -9.04 15.63
C ALA A 2 -4.66 -7.81 15.15
N PRO A 3 -4.88 -7.57 13.84
CA PRO A 3 -5.73 -6.46 13.41
C PRO A 3 -7.18 -6.57 13.89
N ALA A 4 -7.74 -7.78 13.93
CA ALA A 4 -9.10 -7.99 14.43
C ALA A 4 -9.21 -7.71 15.92
N LEU A 5 -8.21 -8.13 16.71
CA LEU A 5 -8.15 -7.82 18.14
C LEU A 5 -8.07 -6.30 18.38
N LEU A 6 -7.25 -5.59 17.63
CA LEU A 6 -7.15 -4.13 17.73
C LEU A 6 -8.45 -3.43 17.33
N MET A 7 -9.16 -3.94 16.32
CA MET A 7 -10.48 -3.42 15.95
C MET A 7 -11.49 -3.65 17.09
N LEU A 8 -11.49 -4.81 17.73
CA LEU A 8 -12.36 -5.10 18.86
C LEU A 8 -12.07 -4.19 20.06
N ILE A 9 -10.80 -3.99 20.41
CA ILE A 9 -10.38 -3.07 21.47
C ILE A 9 -10.78 -1.63 21.09
N GLY A 10 -10.55 -1.23 19.84
CA GLY A 10 -10.96 0.07 19.32
C GLY A 10 -12.48 0.28 19.40
N LEU A 11 -13.28 -0.72 19.01
CA LEU A 11 -14.73 -0.67 19.12
C LEU A 11 -15.17 -0.54 20.58
N GLY A 12 -14.60 -1.32 21.50
CA GLY A 12 -14.85 -1.17 22.95
C GLY A 12 -14.55 0.24 23.45
N TYR A 13 -13.42 0.82 23.02
CA TYR A 13 -13.10 2.20 23.33
C TYR A 13 -14.08 3.19 22.66
N GLY A 14 -14.52 2.94 21.44
CA GLY A 14 -15.53 3.75 20.75
C GLY A 14 -16.85 3.79 21.52
N VAL A 15 -17.35 2.65 21.99
CA VAL A 15 -18.55 2.56 22.84
C VAL A 15 -18.33 3.32 24.16
N TYR A 16 -17.18 3.12 24.81
CA TYR A 16 -16.83 3.89 26.01
C TYR A 16 -16.84 5.40 25.73
N ALA A 17 -16.28 5.85 24.62
CA ALA A 17 -16.22 7.26 24.25
C ALA A 17 -17.59 7.84 23.95
N LEU A 18 -18.51 7.09 23.39
CA LEU A 18 -19.90 7.50 23.16
C LEU A 18 -20.67 7.68 24.48
N ILE A 19 -20.47 6.78 25.43
CA ILE A 19 -21.17 6.79 26.74
C ILE A 19 -20.59 7.88 27.66
N LYS A 20 -19.27 7.88 27.84
CA LYS A 20 -18.57 8.77 28.79
C LYS A 20 -18.20 10.12 28.21
N LYS A 21 -18.33 10.31 26.89
CA LYS A 21 -18.01 11.55 26.15
C LYS A 21 -16.70 12.21 26.63
N PRO A 22 -15.57 11.47 26.68
CA PRO A 22 -14.30 12.02 27.09
C PRO A 22 -13.94 13.20 26.17
N LEU A 23 -13.32 14.26 26.73
CA LEU A 23 -12.82 15.39 25.94
C LEU A 23 -11.68 14.91 25.03
N LEU A 24 -11.99 14.61 23.79
CA LEU A 24 -11.01 14.10 22.82
C LEU A 24 -10.17 15.21 22.16
N ASN A 25 -10.48 16.50 22.40
CA ASN A 25 -9.78 17.68 21.86
C ASN A 25 -9.27 17.48 20.43
N LEU A 26 -10.19 17.07 19.52
CA LEU A 26 -9.87 16.79 18.13
C LEU A 26 -9.54 18.08 17.38
N SER A 27 -8.35 18.15 16.79
CA SER A 27 -7.95 19.25 15.93
C SER A 27 -8.70 19.22 14.59
N LYS A 28 -8.58 20.29 13.81
CA LYS A 28 -9.12 20.32 12.44
C LYS A 28 -8.56 19.19 11.57
N VAL A 29 -7.28 18.86 11.72
CA VAL A 29 -6.63 17.80 10.93
C VAL A 29 -7.13 16.40 11.32
N ASP A 30 -7.35 16.16 12.64
CA ASP A 30 -7.93 14.91 13.13
C ASP A 30 -9.33 14.71 12.52
N LYS A 31 -10.16 15.77 12.49
CA LYS A 31 -11.48 15.74 11.86
C LYS A 31 -11.43 15.50 10.36
N TRP A 32 -10.49 16.15 9.64
CA TRP A 32 -10.33 15.91 8.21
C TRP A 32 -9.93 14.46 7.88
N LEU A 33 -9.09 13.85 8.71
CA LEU A 33 -8.73 12.44 8.54
C LEU A 33 -9.95 11.54 8.76
N ILE A 34 -10.73 11.76 9.82
CA ILE A 34 -11.96 11.03 10.10
C ILE A 34 -12.97 11.21 8.95
N TYR A 35 -13.19 12.44 8.51
CA TYR A 35 -14.11 12.72 7.41
C TYR A 35 -13.69 12.08 6.10
N SER A 36 -12.38 11.99 5.80
CA SER A 36 -11.90 11.29 4.62
C SER A 36 -12.21 9.79 4.67
N TYR A 37 -12.09 9.16 5.84
CA TYR A 37 -12.41 7.74 6.05
C TYR A 37 -13.92 7.49 5.91
N LEU A 38 -14.74 8.35 6.53
CA LEU A 38 -16.19 8.28 6.38
C LEU A 38 -16.62 8.53 4.93
N PHE A 39 -16.06 9.53 4.28
CA PHE A 39 -16.35 9.84 2.88
C PHE A 39 -15.99 8.66 1.97
N TYR A 40 -14.80 8.05 2.16
CA TYR A 40 -14.39 6.86 1.41
C TYR A 40 -15.42 5.73 1.56
N PHE A 41 -15.82 5.40 2.78
CA PHE A 41 -16.85 4.38 3.02
C PHE A 41 -18.21 4.75 2.43
N LEU A 42 -18.66 5.99 2.64
CA LEU A 42 -19.97 6.45 2.14
C LEU A 42 -20.08 6.38 0.62
N THR A 43 -18.97 6.51 -0.12
CA THR A 43 -19.01 6.34 -1.59
C THR A 43 -19.31 4.90 -2.01
N PHE A 44 -18.94 3.89 -1.21
CA PHE A 44 -19.36 2.50 -1.44
C PHE A 44 -20.84 2.31 -1.14
N VAL A 45 -21.33 2.87 -0.04
CA VAL A 45 -22.76 2.82 0.30
C VAL A 45 -23.58 3.49 -0.79
N LEU A 46 -23.18 4.70 -1.21
CA LEU A 46 -23.87 5.45 -2.26
C LEU A 46 -23.87 4.68 -3.59
N SER A 47 -22.72 4.09 -3.97
CA SER A 47 -22.64 3.25 -5.17
C SER A 47 -23.54 2.03 -5.09
N LEU A 48 -23.65 1.39 -3.92
CA LEU A 48 -24.58 0.27 -3.69
C LEU A 48 -26.05 0.70 -3.83
N CYS A 49 -26.42 1.85 -3.27
CA CYS A 49 -27.79 2.37 -3.36
C CYS A 49 -28.18 2.75 -4.80
N ILE A 50 -27.26 3.33 -5.58
CA ILE A 50 -27.54 3.80 -6.95
C ILE A 50 -27.50 2.66 -7.96
N ASN A 51 -26.49 1.78 -7.87
CA ASN A 51 -26.25 0.76 -8.90
C ASN A 51 -26.74 -0.64 -8.51
N GLY A 52 -27.27 -0.80 -7.29
CA GLY A 52 -27.55 -2.11 -6.73
C GLY A 52 -26.27 -2.87 -6.35
N GLY A 53 -26.42 -4.07 -5.85
CA GLY A 53 -25.30 -4.92 -5.43
C GLY A 53 -25.65 -5.74 -4.20
N LYS A 54 -24.63 -6.32 -3.57
CA LYS A 54 -24.78 -7.12 -2.36
C LYS A 54 -24.17 -6.40 -1.16
N MET A 55 -24.76 -6.54 0.02
CA MET A 55 -24.20 -5.98 1.27
C MET A 55 -22.76 -6.43 1.51
N ARG A 56 -22.38 -7.63 1.03
CA ARG A 56 -20.99 -8.13 1.06
C ARG A 56 -19.99 -7.21 0.33
N ASP A 57 -20.46 -6.42 -0.63
CA ASP A 57 -19.60 -5.47 -1.37
C ASP A 57 -19.08 -4.36 -0.46
N LEU A 58 -19.69 -4.15 0.72
CA LEU A 58 -19.25 -3.20 1.75
C LEU A 58 -18.21 -3.79 2.72
N ASP A 59 -17.95 -5.10 2.71
CA ASP A 59 -17.13 -5.77 3.73
C ASP A 59 -15.71 -5.17 3.83
N THR A 60 -15.03 -4.98 2.72
CA THR A 60 -13.69 -4.40 2.72
C THR A 60 -13.70 -2.92 3.12
N ALA A 61 -14.66 -2.14 2.64
CA ALA A 61 -14.76 -0.71 2.93
C ALA A 61 -15.19 -0.43 4.37
N SER A 62 -16.02 -1.27 4.99
CA SER A 62 -16.47 -1.12 6.38
C SER A 62 -15.31 -1.15 7.39
N ARG A 63 -14.22 -1.85 7.07
CA ARG A 63 -13.02 -1.91 7.90
C ARG A 63 -12.38 -0.54 8.11
N VAL A 64 -12.53 0.37 7.15
CA VAL A 64 -12.04 1.75 7.26
C VAL A 64 -12.78 2.49 8.38
N VAL A 65 -14.09 2.29 8.48
CA VAL A 65 -14.92 2.88 9.55
C VAL A 65 -14.58 2.25 10.91
N PHE A 66 -14.39 0.93 10.96
CA PHE A 66 -14.01 0.23 12.19
C PHE A 66 -12.60 0.63 12.69
N LEU A 67 -11.77 1.23 11.87
CA LEU A 67 -10.48 1.79 12.28
C LEU A 67 -10.60 3.20 12.88
N ILE A 68 -11.72 3.92 12.73
CA ILE A 68 -11.92 5.25 13.36
C ILE A 68 -11.86 5.16 14.90
N PRO A 69 -12.53 4.21 15.58
CA PRO A 69 -12.36 4.04 17.02
C PRO A 69 -10.91 3.72 17.44
N VAL A 70 -10.16 2.98 16.60
CA VAL A 70 -8.72 2.74 16.83
C VAL A 70 -7.93 4.04 16.75
N LEU A 71 -8.24 4.93 15.78
CA LEU A 71 -7.66 6.27 15.71
C LEU A 71 -7.90 7.05 17.00
N LEU A 72 -9.14 7.08 17.51
CA LEU A 72 -9.49 7.77 18.75
C LEU A 72 -8.75 7.20 19.96
N LEU A 73 -8.65 5.87 20.04
CA LEU A 73 -7.87 5.17 21.08
C LEU A 73 -6.40 5.58 21.04
N LEU A 74 -5.78 5.55 19.87
CA LEU A 74 -4.36 5.86 19.71
C LEU A 74 -4.04 7.36 19.85
N LEU A 75 -5.00 8.25 19.63
CA LEU A 75 -4.86 9.68 19.98
C LEU A 75 -4.75 9.88 21.49
N LYS A 76 -5.33 9.00 22.29
CA LYS A 76 -5.26 9.03 23.76
C LYS A 76 -4.08 8.21 24.29
N TYR A 77 -3.82 7.06 23.70
CA TYR A 77 -2.79 6.12 24.11
C TYR A 77 -1.84 5.82 22.93
N PRO A 78 -0.89 6.73 22.63
CA PRO A 78 -0.04 6.63 21.46
C PRO A 78 0.96 5.47 21.57
N ILE A 79 1.30 4.88 20.44
CA ILE A 79 2.37 3.89 20.35
C ILE A 79 3.72 4.60 20.49
N LYS A 80 4.59 4.06 21.34
CA LYS A 80 5.95 4.58 21.53
C LYS A 80 6.79 4.35 20.27
N THR A 81 7.68 5.31 19.93
CA THR A 81 8.57 5.19 18.76
C THR A 81 9.42 3.91 18.82
N CYS A 82 9.91 3.54 20.00
CA CYS A 82 10.71 2.32 20.14
C CYS A 82 9.94 1.07 19.71
N VAL A 83 8.63 0.97 20.04
CA VAL A 83 7.80 -0.18 19.61
C VAL A 83 7.75 -0.26 18.08
N LEU A 84 7.55 0.87 17.40
CA LEU A 84 7.54 0.92 15.93
C LEU A 84 8.90 0.56 15.35
N SER A 85 9.98 1.08 15.96
CA SER A 85 11.35 0.86 15.50
C SER A 85 11.80 -0.61 15.59
N TYR A 86 11.23 -1.39 16.48
CA TYR A 86 11.49 -2.84 16.57
C TYR A 86 10.45 -3.67 15.79
N ALA A 87 9.18 -3.31 15.89
CA ALA A 87 8.11 -4.11 15.28
C ALA A 87 8.17 -4.16 13.75
N ILE A 88 8.54 -3.03 13.10
CA ILE A 88 8.60 -2.95 11.64
C ILE A 88 9.72 -3.86 11.08
N PRO A 89 10.99 -3.79 11.55
CA PRO A 89 12.04 -4.70 11.10
C PRO A 89 11.73 -6.17 11.39
N LEU A 90 11.18 -6.49 12.55
CA LEU A 90 10.73 -7.85 12.87
C LEU A 90 9.63 -8.31 11.92
N GLY A 91 8.69 -7.42 11.53
CA GLY A 91 7.70 -7.71 10.51
C GLY A 91 8.31 -8.05 9.16
N GLY A 92 9.39 -7.35 8.75
CA GLY A 92 10.17 -7.67 7.55
C GLY A 92 10.80 -9.07 7.60
N ILE A 93 11.39 -9.44 8.75
CA ILE A 93 11.95 -10.78 8.96
C ILE A 93 10.86 -11.84 8.92
N VAL A 94 9.74 -11.64 9.62
CA VAL A 94 8.62 -12.58 9.62
C VAL A 94 8.05 -12.76 8.20
N SER A 95 7.99 -11.70 7.41
CA SER A 95 7.45 -11.78 6.05
C SER A 95 8.29 -12.70 5.14
N VAL A 96 9.62 -12.65 5.23
CA VAL A 96 10.49 -13.55 4.46
C VAL A 96 10.41 -14.98 5.00
N CYS A 97 10.34 -15.18 6.32
CA CYS A 97 10.17 -16.52 6.91
C CYS A 97 8.89 -17.18 6.39
N ILE A 98 7.78 -16.44 6.32
CA ILE A 98 6.52 -16.96 5.75
C ILE A 98 6.70 -17.28 4.27
N ALA A 99 7.32 -16.41 3.48
CA ALA A 99 7.53 -16.65 2.06
C ALA A 99 8.43 -17.86 1.78
N LEU A 100 9.48 -18.05 2.59
CA LEU A 100 10.36 -19.23 2.51
C LEU A 100 9.63 -20.52 2.90
N TYR A 101 8.86 -20.47 3.99
CA TYR A 101 8.05 -21.60 4.46
C TYR A 101 7.03 -22.03 3.38
N ASP A 102 6.29 -21.07 2.83
CA ASP A 102 5.29 -21.35 1.80
C ASP A 102 5.95 -21.95 0.53
N LYS A 103 7.12 -21.43 0.13
CA LYS A 103 7.81 -21.87 -1.07
C LYS A 103 8.52 -23.20 -0.90
N PHE A 104 9.29 -23.42 0.18
CA PHE A 104 10.19 -24.56 0.32
C PHE A 104 9.64 -25.70 1.18
N ILE A 105 8.72 -25.41 2.12
CA ILE A 105 8.13 -26.43 2.98
C ILE A 105 6.77 -26.87 2.43
N LEU A 106 5.92 -25.90 2.06
CA LEU A 106 4.59 -26.22 1.52
C LEU A 106 4.61 -26.41 0.01
N ASN A 107 5.72 -26.14 -0.68
CA ASN A 107 5.87 -26.19 -2.14
C ASN A 107 4.77 -25.44 -2.89
N LEU A 108 4.28 -24.33 -2.31
CA LEU A 108 3.24 -23.51 -2.90
C LEU A 108 3.83 -22.59 -3.97
N ASN A 109 3.23 -22.60 -5.15
CA ASN A 109 3.48 -21.54 -6.11
C ASN A 109 2.87 -20.23 -5.56
N PRO A 110 3.53 -19.07 -5.75
CA PRO A 110 3.02 -17.80 -5.24
C PRO A 110 1.57 -17.51 -5.64
N ASP A 111 1.20 -17.85 -6.88
CA ASP A 111 -0.15 -17.62 -7.44
C ASP A 111 -1.23 -18.51 -6.79
N GLN A 112 -0.84 -19.58 -6.11
CA GLN A 112 -1.74 -20.56 -5.50
C GLN A 112 -1.78 -20.48 -3.97
N ASN A 113 -1.15 -19.45 -3.38
CA ASN A 113 -1.11 -19.31 -1.93
C ASN A 113 -2.51 -18.95 -1.36
N PRO A 114 -3.12 -19.85 -0.55
CA PRO A 114 -4.48 -19.62 -0.02
C PRO A 114 -4.54 -18.62 1.13
N ARG A 115 -3.39 -18.25 1.73
CA ARG A 115 -3.34 -17.39 2.93
C ARG A 115 -3.43 -15.91 2.59
N ILE A 116 -2.69 -15.50 1.57
CA ILE A 116 -2.65 -14.12 1.10
C ILE A 116 -2.34 -14.12 -0.40
N MET A 117 -3.03 -13.27 -1.14
CA MET A 117 -2.71 -13.06 -2.55
C MET A 117 -1.25 -12.64 -2.68
N HIS A 118 -0.47 -13.35 -3.51
CA HIS A 118 0.99 -13.17 -3.62
C HIS A 118 1.40 -11.71 -3.90
N ILE A 119 0.64 -10.99 -4.75
CA ILE A 119 0.92 -9.58 -5.05
C ILE A 119 0.79 -8.74 -3.77
N GLN A 120 -0.29 -8.92 -3.00
CA GLN A 120 -0.50 -8.18 -1.74
C GLN A 120 0.58 -8.50 -0.70
N GLY A 121 0.91 -9.79 -0.56
CA GLY A 121 1.97 -10.24 0.35
C GLY A 121 3.33 -9.65 -0.01
N GLY A 122 3.65 -9.62 -1.30
CA GLY A 122 4.89 -9.06 -1.81
C GLY A 122 5.00 -7.55 -1.65
N ASP A 123 3.92 -6.81 -1.90
CA ASP A 123 3.86 -5.36 -1.75
C ASP A 123 3.94 -4.96 -0.25
N ILE A 124 3.28 -5.69 0.64
CA ILE A 124 3.38 -5.49 2.10
C ILE A 124 4.81 -5.80 2.58
N SER A 125 5.41 -6.91 2.12
CA SER A 125 6.78 -7.27 2.45
C SER A 125 7.79 -6.20 2.00
N MET A 126 7.65 -5.68 0.77
CA MET A 126 8.45 -4.56 0.26
C MET A 126 8.27 -3.31 1.12
N SER A 127 7.04 -2.95 1.48
CA SER A 127 6.77 -1.81 2.35
C SER A 127 7.48 -1.95 3.69
N LEU A 128 7.38 -3.11 4.35
CA LEU A 128 8.08 -3.39 5.61
C LEU A 128 9.60 -3.29 5.43
N GLY A 129 10.13 -3.77 4.31
CA GLY A 129 11.53 -3.64 3.94
C GLY A 129 11.99 -2.18 3.86
N ILE A 130 11.27 -1.36 3.09
CA ILE A 130 11.58 0.06 2.91
C ILE A 130 11.47 0.83 4.24
N LEU A 131 10.40 0.60 5.01
CA LEU A 131 10.21 1.22 6.32
C LEU A 131 11.34 0.82 7.29
N SER A 132 11.82 -0.42 7.23
CA SER A 132 12.97 -0.87 8.02
C SER A 132 14.26 -0.14 7.64
N LEU A 133 14.51 0.11 6.36
CA LEU A 133 15.68 0.87 5.90
C LEU A 133 15.64 2.34 6.38
N ILE A 134 14.45 2.95 6.47
CA ILE A 134 14.28 4.28 7.07
C ILE A 134 14.67 4.26 8.55
N ILE A 135 14.24 3.24 9.29
CA ILE A 135 14.60 3.06 10.70
C ILE A 135 16.10 2.81 10.84
N ALA A 136 16.71 2.05 9.92
CA ALA A 136 18.16 1.84 9.91
C ALA A 136 18.93 3.15 9.78
N LEU A 137 18.52 4.06 8.90
CA LEU A 137 19.12 5.40 8.76
C LEU A 137 18.99 6.23 10.03
N TYR A 138 17.81 6.21 10.66
CA TYR A 138 17.59 6.91 11.93
C TYR A 138 18.46 6.35 13.06
N ALA A 139 18.49 5.02 13.23
CA ALA A 139 19.26 4.34 14.25
C ALA A 139 20.78 4.55 14.06
N TYR A 140 21.24 4.54 12.79
CA TYR A 140 22.63 4.86 12.44
C TYR A 140 23.01 6.28 12.89
N GLN A 141 22.15 7.29 12.65
CA GLN A 141 22.40 8.66 13.10
C GLN A 141 22.42 8.79 14.63
N LYS A 142 21.63 7.96 15.33
CA LYS A 142 21.61 7.86 16.80
C LYS A 142 22.75 7.02 17.38
N ARG A 143 23.56 6.38 16.54
CA ARG A 143 24.61 5.43 16.92
C ARG A 143 24.08 4.19 17.67
N GLU A 144 22.83 3.84 17.44
CA GLU A 144 22.17 2.65 18.01
C GLU A 144 22.49 1.41 17.15
N VAL A 145 23.69 0.83 17.35
CA VAL A 145 24.19 -0.25 16.49
C VAL A 145 23.25 -1.44 16.41
N LYS A 146 22.71 -1.90 17.54
CA LYS A 146 21.79 -3.07 17.59
C LYS A 146 20.55 -2.85 16.75
N LEU A 147 19.91 -1.67 16.89
CA LEU A 147 18.73 -1.31 16.11
C LEU A 147 19.07 -1.12 14.63
N THR A 148 20.23 -0.55 14.32
CA THR A 148 20.72 -0.39 12.94
C THR A 148 20.84 -1.74 12.25
N VAL A 149 21.54 -2.71 12.88
CA VAL A 149 21.73 -4.05 12.33
C VAL A 149 20.39 -4.77 12.15
N LEU A 150 19.52 -4.76 13.17
CA LEU A 150 18.19 -5.36 13.09
C LEU A 150 17.39 -4.76 11.93
N SER A 151 17.44 -3.44 11.77
CA SER A 151 16.66 -2.73 10.75
C SER A 151 17.22 -2.95 9.33
N VAL A 152 18.53 -3.09 9.16
CA VAL A 152 19.14 -3.50 7.89
C VAL A 152 18.72 -4.93 7.53
N ILE A 153 18.80 -5.87 8.49
CA ILE A 153 18.36 -7.25 8.29
C ILE A 153 16.87 -7.28 7.92
N GLY A 154 16.01 -6.60 8.69
CA GLY A 154 14.57 -6.50 8.40
C GLY A 154 14.28 -5.89 7.03
N GLY A 155 15.08 -4.88 6.64
CA GLY A 155 15.01 -4.25 5.33
C GLY A 155 15.28 -5.23 4.18
N LEU A 156 16.41 -5.93 4.26
CA LEU A 156 16.80 -6.93 3.28
C LEU A 156 15.82 -8.11 3.23
N CYS A 157 15.38 -8.59 4.39
CA CYS A 157 14.37 -9.64 4.50
C CYS A 157 13.05 -9.23 3.82
N GLY A 158 12.56 -8.00 4.06
CA GLY A 158 11.35 -7.52 3.41
C GLY A 158 11.46 -7.45 1.88
N ILE A 159 12.62 -6.98 1.37
CA ILE A 159 12.90 -6.96 -0.07
C ILE A 159 12.94 -8.39 -0.64
N VAL A 160 13.68 -9.32 0.01
CA VAL A 160 13.75 -10.72 -0.42
C VAL A 160 12.37 -11.39 -0.39
N GLY A 161 11.55 -11.16 0.64
CA GLY A 161 10.18 -11.66 0.71
C GLY A 161 9.31 -11.18 -0.45
N SER A 162 9.46 -9.91 -0.87
CA SER A 162 8.79 -9.37 -2.05
C SER A 162 9.28 -10.03 -3.35
N LEU A 163 10.60 -10.25 -3.50
CA LEU A 163 11.15 -10.94 -4.67
C LEU A 163 10.65 -12.38 -4.77
N LEU A 164 10.54 -13.10 -3.65
CA LEU A 164 10.02 -14.45 -3.60
C LEU A 164 8.53 -14.54 -3.98
N SER A 165 7.76 -13.49 -3.69
CA SER A 165 6.34 -13.40 -4.06
C SER A 165 6.09 -13.15 -5.55
N THR A 166 7.13 -12.77 -6.32
CA THR A 166 7.04 -12.38 -7.73
C THR A 166 6.17 -11.12 -8.01
N ALA A 167 5.83 -10.35 -6.98
CA ALA A 167 5.03 -9.13 -7.08
C ALA A 167 5.84 -7.97 -7.67
N ARG A 168 5.61 -7.63 -8.92
CA ARG A 168 6.36 -6.58 -9.66
C ARG A 168 6.10 -5.16 -9.15
N GLY A 169 4.93 -4.92 -8.54
CA GLY A 169 4.56 -3.60 -8.00
C GLY A 169 5.56 -3.10 -6.96
N GLY A 170 5.96 -3.98 -6.04
CA GLY A 170 6.97 -3.68 -5.02
C GLY A 170 8.35 -3.32 -5.60
N TRP A 171 8.74 -3.98 -6.69
CA TRP A 171 10.05 -3.75 -7.32
C TRP A 171 10.17 -2.36 -7.94
N VAL A 172 9.08 -1.85 -8.54
CA VAL A 172 9.03 -0.48 -9.09
C VAL A 172 9.03 0.56 -7.97
N ALA A 173 8.39 0.27 -6.85
CA ALA A 173 8.33 1.19 -5.72
C ALA A 173 9.70 1.38 -5.04
N LEU A 174 10.53 0.34 -4.96
CA LEU A 174 11.80 0.37 -4.24
C LEU A 174 12.74 1.50 -4.72
N PRO A 175 13.14 1.60 -6.00
CA PRO A 175 14.06 2.64 -6.45
C PRO A 175 13.47 4.05 -6.28
N ILE A 176 12.18 4.24 -6.54
CA ILE A 176 11.51 5.54 -6.39
C ILE A 176 11.56 5.98 -4.93
N LEU A 177 11.22 5.09 -4.01
CA LEU A 177 11.21 5.40 -2.57
C LEU A 177 12.59 5.59 -2.00
N LEU A 178 13.59 4.83 -2.46
CA LEU A 178 14.98 5.06 -2.08
C LEU A 178 15.43 6.47 -2.48
N ILE A 179 15.11 6.94 -3.69
CA ILE A 179 15.41 8.31 -4.12
C ILE A 179 14.74 9.34 -3.20
N VAL A 180 13.46 9.15 -2.88
CA VAL A 180 12.71 10.04 -1.96
C VAL A 180 13.34 10.06 -0.57
N ILE A 181 13.69 8.89 -0.02
CA ILE A 181 14.32 8.76 1.31
C ILE A 181 15.70 9.46 1.33
N LEU A 182 16.53 9.20 0.33
CA LEU A 182 17.84 9.84 0.20
C LEU A 182 17.72 11.37 0.06
N TRP A 183 16.72 11.82 -0.67
CA TRP A 183 16.44 13.26 -0.79
C TRP A 183 15.99 13.88 0.54
N ILE A 184 15.17 13.22 1.34
CA ILE A 184 14.73 13.68 2.67
C ILE A 184 15.96 13.78 3.62
N TYR A 185 16.86 12.80 3.56
CA TYR A 185 18.02 12.72 4.46
C TYR A 185 19.31 13.33 3.86
N ARG A 186 19.28 13.93 2.66
CA ARG A 186 20.48 14.41 1.93
C ARG A 186 21.40 15.31 2.70
N HIS A 187 20.86 16.16 3.59
CA HIS A 187 21.65 17.08 4.41
C HIS A 187 22.22 16.42 5.69
N SER A 188 21.74 15.25 6.04
CA SER A 188 22.15 14.50 7.23
C SER A 188 23.09 13.34 6.90
N LEU A 189 23.29 13.04 5.62
CA LEU A 189 24.14 11.94 5.14
C LEU A 189 25.43 12.48 4.56
N SER A 190 26.57 11.81 4.86
CA SER A 190 27.88 12.20 4.35
C SER A 190 28.03 11.84 2.86
N LYS A 191 28.93 12.54 2.15
CA LYS A 191 29.28 12.18 0.76
C LYS A 191 29.81 10.74 0.67
N ARG A 192 30.52 10.26 1.69
CA ARG A 192 31.03 8.88 1.77
C ARG A 192 29.88 7.88 1.80
N PHE A 193 28.80 8.17 2.54
CA PHE A 193 27.61 7.33 2.57
C PHE A 193 26.99 7.16 1.17
N PHE A 194 26.83 8.26 0.44
CA PHE A 194 26.29 8.21 -0.92
C PHE A 194 27.18 7.39 -1.86
N LEU A 195 28.49 7.61 -1.82
CA LEU A 195 29.46 6.84 -2.64
C LEU A 195 29.38 5.34 -2.33
N THR A 196 29.38 4.96 -1.04
CA THR A 196 29.28 3.55 -0.62
C THR A 196 27.93 2.96 -1.03
N PHE A 197 26.82 3.67 -0.81
CA PHE A 197 25.48 3.22 -1.16
C PHE A 197 25.32 2.96 -2.66
N PHE A 198 25.70 3.94 -3.48
CA PHE A 198 25.62 3.78 -4.95
C PHE A 198 26.65 2.77 -5.47
N GLY A 199 27.82 2.68 -4.84
CA GLY A 199 28.80 1.63 -5.15
C GLY A 199 28.26 0.22 -4.90
N ILE A 200 27.62 -0.01 -3.75
CA ILE A 200 26.97 -1.30 -3.45
C ILE A 200 25.87 -1.62 -4.47
N ILE A 201 25.04 -0.64 -4.82
CA ILE A 201 23.99 -0.83 -5.83
C ILE A 201 24.60 -1.19 -7.19
N ALA A 202 25.64 -0.49 -7.61
CA ALA A 202 26.32 -0.75 -8.88
C ALA A 202 26.89 -2.19 -8.91
N VAL A 203 27.63 -2.58 -7.86
CA VAL A 203 28.20 -3.93 -7.74
C VAL A 203 27.08 -5.00 -7.72
N ALA A 204 26.02 -4.78 -6.95
CA ALA A 204 24.89 -5.68 -6.89
C ALA A 204 24.20 -5.81 -8.27
N SER A 205 24.01 -4.69 -9.00
CA SER A 205 23.41 -4.68 -10.34
C SER A 205 24.25 -5.45 -11.35
N VAL A 206 25.58 -5.27 -11.33
CA VAL A 206 26.51 -6.04 -12.16
C VAL A 206 26.46 -7.51 -11.78
N GLY A 207 26.52 -7.86 -10.48
CA GLY A 207 26.43 -9.25 -10.02
C GLY A 207 25.13 -9.93 -10.46
N ILE A 208 23.99 -9.23 -10.33
CA ILE A 208 22.67 -9.74 -10.77
C ILE A 208 22.66 -9.92 -12.31
N SER A 209 23.22 -9.01 -13.08
CA SER A 209 23.24 -9.10 -14.56
C SER A 209 24.06 -10.30 -15.07
N GLN A 210 25.05 -10.75 -14.31
CA GLN A 210 25.91 -11.89 -14.67
C GLN A 210 25.34 -13.24 -14.19
N MET A 211 24.24 -13.26 -13.42
CA MET A 211 23.68 -14.51 -12.94
C MET A 211 23.05 -15.29 -14.10
N PRO A 212 23.43 -16.58 -14.31
CA PRO A 212 22.73 -17.44 -15.23
C PRO A 212 21.26 -17.63 -14.79
N ASN A 213 20.34 -17.67 -15.72
CA ASN A 213 18.89 -17.76 -15.46
C ASN A 213 18.34 -16.58 -14.62
N ASN A 214 18.75 -15.36 -14.96
CA ASN A 214 18.32 -14.14 -14.28
C ASN A 214 16.82 -13.92 -14.45
N ARG A 215 16.03 -14.32 -13.44
CA ARG A 215 14.57 -14.16 -13.42
C ARG A 215 14.10 -12.71 -13.58
N ILE A 216 14.90 -11.73 -13.15
CA ILE A 216 14.56 -10.32 -13.30
C ILE A 216 14.64 -9.92 -14.78
N MET A 217 15.71 -10.31 -15.48
CA MET A 217 15.88 -10.04 -16.91
C MET A 217 14.83 -10.78 -17.74
N GLU A 218 14.55 -12.04 -17.41
CA GLU A 218 13.48 -12.81 -18.04
C GLU A 218 12.11 -12.08 -17.91
N ARG A 219 11.79 -11.55 -16.71
CA ARG A 219 10.54 -10.81 -16.47
C ARG A 219 10.48 -9.51 -17.23
N ILE A 220 11.61 -8.80 -17.41
CA ILE A 220 11.70 -7.60 -18.25
C ILE A 220 11.45 -7.96 -19.72
N ASN A 221 12.10 -9.00 -20.22
CA ASN A 221 11.94 -9.46 -21.60
C ASN A 221 10.48 -9.91 -21.88
N VAL A 222 9.85 -10.62 -20.93
CA VAL A 222 8.44 -10.99 -21.05
C VAL A 222 7.56 -9.74 -21.09
N ALA A 223 7.83 -8.74 -20.25
CA ALA A 223 7.06 -7.49 -20.26
C ALA A 223 7.21 -6.73 -21.58
N GLN A 224 8.43 -6.63 -22.12
CA GLN A 224 8.67 -6.01 -23.44
C GLN A 224 7.93 -6.77 -24.55
N LYS A 225 7.99 -8.09 -24.55
CA LYS A 225 7.27 -8.92 -25.52
C LYS A 225 5.76 -8.76 -25.41
N ASP A 226 5.21 -8.70 -24.20
CA ASP A 226 3.78 -8.45 -23.96
C ASP A 226 3.34 -7.12 -24.56
N ILE A 227 4.13 -6.05 -24.35
CA ILE A 227 3.87 -4.71 -24.91
C ILE A 227 3.90 -4.77 -26.44
N GLN A 228 4.92 -5.37 -27.05
CA GLN A 228 5.03 -5.50 -28.51
C GLN A 228 3.86 -6.28 -29.10
N LEU A 229 3.50 -7.43 -28.49
CA LEU A 229 2.35 -8.21 -28.94
C LEU A 229 1.04 -7.44 -28.86
N TYR A 230 0.91 -6.56 -27.85
CA TYR A 230 -0.27 -5.73 -27.74
C TYR A 230 -0.30 -4.60 -28.79
N LEU A 231 0.83 -3.91 -29.01
CA LEU A 231 0.92 -2.83 -29.97
C LEU A 231 0.79 -3.31 -31.42
N ASP A 232 1.47 -4.44 -31.77
CA ASP A 232 1.53 -4.92 -33.16
C ASP A 232 0.31 -5.77 -33.54
N LYS A 233 -0.21 -6.56 -32.58
CA LYS A 233 -1.26 -7.57 -32.86
C LYS A 233 -2.53 -7.38 -32.02
N ASN A 234 -2.59 -6.31 -31.24
CA ASN A 234 -3.70 -6.05 -30.28
C ASN A 234 -4.03 -7.27 -29.40
N ASN A 235 -2.99 -7.98 -28.93
CA ASN A 235 -3.16 -9.22 -28.17
C ASN A 235 -3.41 -8.91 -26.68
N GLY A 236 -4.67 -8.91 -26.28
CA GLY A 236 -5.12 -8.74 -24.90
C GLY A 236 -4.99 -9.98 -23.99
N ASN A 237 -4.47 -11.12 -24.48
CA ASN A 237 -4.38 -12.35 -23.68
C ASN A 237 -3.05 -12.49 -22.92
N THR A 238 -2.12 -11.56 -23.07
CA THR A 238 -0.90 -11.52 -22.25
C THR A 238 -1.16 -10.83 -20.91
N SER A 239 -0.22 -10.96 -19.97
CA SER A 239 -0.36 -10.35 -18.63
C SER A 239 -0.51 -8.82 -18.67
N LEU A 240 0.26 -8.13 -19.52
CA LEU A 240 0.15 -6.68 -19.69
C LEU A 240 -0.98 -6.31 -20.67
N GLY A 241 -1.19 -7.10 -21.73
CA GLY A 241 -2.28 -6.88 -22.67
C GLY A 241 -3.64 -6.90 -21.98
N ALA A 242 -3.90 -7.86 -21.09
CA ALA A 242 -5.12 -7.92 -20.30
C ALA A 242 -5.31 -6.67 -19.41
N ARG A 243 -4.23 -6.12 -18.83
CA ARG A 243 -4.30 -4.86 -18.08
C ARG A 243 -4.68 -3.68 -18.96
N PHE A 244 -4.08 -3.55 -20.13
CA PHE A 244 -4.42 -2.48 -21.08
C PHE A 244 -5.89 -2.56 -21.50
N GLU A 245 -6.41 -3.76 -21.77
CA GLU A 245 -7.83 -3.95 -22.07
C GLU A 245 -8.74 -3.60 -20.88
N MET A 246 -8.37 -4.03 -19.66
CA MET A 246 -9.10 -3.63 -18.44
C MET A 246 -9.09 -2.12 -18.21
N TRP A 247 -7.98 -1.43 -18.51
CA TRP A 247 -7.89 0.03 -18.38
C TRP A 247 -8.73 0.74 -19.42
N LYS A 248 -8.74 0.28 -20.68
CA LYS A 248 -9.63 0.80 -21.73
C LYS A 248 -11.10 0.64 -21.32
N SER A 249 -11.49 -0.56 -20.89
CA SER A 249 -12.83 -0.84 -20.37
C SER A 249 -13.20 0.07 -19.19
N ALA A 250 -12.30 0.24 -18.21
CA ALA A 250 -12.56 1.12 -17.06
C ALA A 250 -12.73 2.60 -17.46
N ILE A 251 -11.96 3.09 -18.44
CA ILE A 251 -12.09 4.46 -18.97
C ILE A 251 -13.40 4.61 -19.76
N ALA A 252 -13.78 3.62 -20.56
CA ALA A 252 -15.07 3.62 -21.27
C ALA A 252 -16.25 3.67 -20.30
N MET A 253 -16.24 2.81 -19.28
CA MET A 253 -17.24 2.79 -18.20
C MET A 253 -17.32 4.14 -17.47
N ALA A 254 -16.18 4.78 -17.20
CA ALA A 254 -16.15 6.09 -16.55
C ALA A 254 -16.74 7.22 -17.43
N LYS A 255 -16.59 7.14 -18.75
CA LYS A 255 -17.21 8.08 -19.70
C LYS A 255 -18.74 7.89 -19.74
N GLU A 256 -19.22 6.65 -19.67
CA GLU A 256 -20.66 6.34 -19.68
C GLU A 256 -21.36 6.77 -18.38
N LYS A 257 -20.71 6.57 -17.21
CA LYS A 257 -21.26 6.93 -15.88
C LYS A 257 -20.22 7.70 -15.04
N PRO A 258 -19.96 8.99 -15.35
CA PRO A 258 -18.81 9.71 -14.77
C PRO A 258 -18.93 10.02 -13.28
N LEU A 259 -20.15 10.26 -12.75
CA LEU A 259 -20.32 10.72 -11.37
C LEU A 259 -20.22 9.60 -10.32
N PHE A 260 -20.99 8.51 -10.52
CA PHE A 260 -21.15 7.45 -9.52
C PHE A 260 -20.71 6.08 -10.02
N GLY A 261 -20.24 5.99 -11.28
CA GLY A 261 -19.75 4.75 -11.88
C GLY A 261 -20.83 3.69 -12.08
N TRP A 262 -20.38 2.44 -12.29
CA TRP A 262 -21.23 1.29 -12.59
C TRP A 262 -21.52 0.39 -11.37
N GLY A 263 -20.96 0.69 -10.20
CA GLY A 263 -20.96 -0.21 -9.06
C GLY A 263 -20.00 -1.40 -9.23
N ILE A 264 -19.78 -2.15 -8.16
CA ILE A 264 -18.85 -3.29 -8.17
C ILE A 264 -19.35 -4.40 -9.11
N GLN A 265 -20.63 -4.74 -9.02
CA GLN A 265 -21.22 -5.80 -9.82
C GLN A 265 -21.42 -5.36 -11.27
N GLY A 266 -21.96 -4.15 -11.50
CA GLY A 266 -22.16 -3.61 -12.84
C GLY A 266 -20.87 -3.52 -13.65
N ALA A 267 -19.77 -3.07 -13.05
CA ALA A 267 -18.47 -3.03 -13.70
C ALA A 267 -17.93 -4.44 -14.03
N THR A 268 -18.22 -5.43 -13.20
CA THR A 268 -17.83 -6.83 -13.45
C THR A 268 -18.65 -7.42 -14.60
N GLU A 269 -19.97 -7.20 -14.62
CA GLU A 269 -20.83 -7.69 -15.70
C GLU A 269 -20.50 -6.99 -17.03
N LYS A 270 -20.21 -5.69 -17.03
CA LYS A 270 -19.79 -4.96 -18.23
C LYS A 270 -18.52 -5.58 -18.85
N ARG A 271 -17.49 -5.91 -18.07
CA ARG A 271 -16.29 -6.60 -18.56
C ARG A 271 -16.58 -7.98 -19.13
N LYS A 272 -17.51 -8.75 -18.51
CA LYS A 272 -17.95 -10.03 -19.04
C LYS A 272 -18.66 -9.87 -20.40
N GLN A 273 -19.52 -8.86 -20.51
CA GLN A 273 -20.20 -8.54 -21.75
C GLN A 273 -19.21 -8.15 -22.84
N GLU A 274 -18.26 -7.25 -22.58
CA GLU A 274 -17.21 -6.81 -23.53
C GLU A 274 -16.36 -7.99 -24.02
N THR A 275 -16.07 -8.94 -23.13
CA THR A 275 -15.36 -10.19 -23.50
C THR A 275 -16.23 -11.06 -24.40
N LYS A 276 -17.52 -11.26 -24.08
CA LYS A 276 -18.44 -12.10 -24.86
C LYS A 276 -18.69 -11.50 -26.25
N GLU A 277 -18.82 -10.19 -26.34
CA GLU A 277 -19.06 -9.46 -27.59
C GLU A 277 -17.76 -9.22 -28.38
N LYS A 278 -16.62 -9.72 -27.90
CA LYS A 278 -15.29 -9.53 -28.51
C LYS A 278 -14.88 -8.05 -28.71
N ILE A 279 -15.43 -7.15 -27.90
CA ILE A 279 -15.03 -5.74 -27.84
C ILE A 279 -13.62 -5.65 -27.24
N ALA A 280 -13.37 -6.39 -26.16
CA ALA A 280 -12.05 -6.59 -25.61
C ALA A 280 -11.32 -7.74 -26.34
N THR A 281 -10.05 -7.54 -26.66
CA THR A 281 -9.22 -8.55 -27.36
C THR A 281 -8.69 -9.65 -26.45
N GLY A 282 -8.87 -9.50 -25.13
CA GLY A 282 -8.50 -10.48 -24.11
C GLY A 282 -9.67 -10.87 -23.21
N ASN A 283 -9.52 -11.99 -22.48
CA ASN A 283 -10.54 -12.45 -21.54
C ASN A 283 -10.49 -11.62 -20.24
N ILE A 284 -10.97 -10.36 -20.29
CA ILE A 284 -11.04 -9.47 -19.13
C ILE A 284 -12.24 -9.77 -18.21
N GLY A 285 -13.23 -10.52 -18.67
CA GLY A 285 -14.43 -10.88 -17.90
C GLY A 285 -14.17 -11.75 -16.67
N GLN A 286 -13.01 -12.40 -16.60
CA GLN A 286 -12.58 -13.17 -15.43
C GLN A 286 -12.12 -12.29 -14.25
N PHE A 287 -11.83 -11.01 -14.48
CA PHE A 287 -11.29 -10.12 -13.46
C PHE A 287 -12.38 -9.26 -12.82
N THR A 288 -12.36 -9.16 -11.50
CA THR A 288 -13.30 -8.34 -10.72
C THR A 288 -12.84 -6.90 -10.53
N HIS A 289 -11.59 -6.57 -10.91
CA HIS A 289 -11.00 -5.23 -10.77
C HIS A 289 -10.04 -4.95 -11.92
N ALA A 290 -9.75 -3.65 -12.16
CA ALA A 290 -8.97 -3.19 -13.31
C ALA A 290 -7.45 -3.34 -13.15
N HIS A 291 -6.93 -3.94 -12.08
CA HIS A 291 -5.49 -3.96 -11.75
C HIS A 291 -4.82 -2.56 -11.82
N ASN A 292 -5.61 -1.55 -11.47
CA ASN A 292 -5.20 -0.16 -11.28
C ASN A 292 -6.24 0.45 -10.32
N GLN A 293 -5.83 0.82 -9.12
CA GLN A 293 -6.74 1.29 -8.06
C GLN A 293 -7.53 2.54 -8.50
N TYR A 294 -6.88 3.44 -9.23
CA TYR A 294 -7.50 4.72 -9.64
C TYR A 294 -8.58 4.50 -10.70
N LEU A 295 -8.27 3.70 -11.71
CA LEU A 295 -9.22 3.36 -12.78
C LEU A 295 -10.33 2.45 -12.28
N ASP A 296 -10.02 1.55 -11.35
CA ASP A 296 -11.02 0.68 -10.73
C ASP A 296 -12.05 1.50 -9.94
N ASP A 297 -11.58 2.43 -9.11
CA ASP A 297 -12.45 3.32 -8.35
C ASP A 297 -13.26 4.26 -9.26
N LEU A 298 -12.62 4.78 -10.31
CA LEU A 298 -13.29 5.64 -11.27
C LEU A 298 -14.39 4.89 -12.03
N SER A 299 -14.15 3.65 -12.47
CA SER A 299 -15.16 2.86 -13.19
C SER A 299 -16.32 2.40 -12.32
N LYS A 300 -16.04 2.06 -11.04
CA LYS A 300 -17.04 1.51 -10.10
C LYS A 300 -17.81 2.58 -9.34
N ARG A 301 -17.14 3.70 -8.97
CA ARG A 301 -17.71 4.74 -8.09
C ARG A 301 -17.64 6.14 -8.69
N GLY A 302 -17.20 6.25 -9.94
CA GLY A 302 -17.08 7.51 -10.67
C GLY A 302 -16.07 8.46 -10.06
N ILE A 303 -16.17 9.74 -10.44
CA ILE A 303 -15.29 10.80 -9.91
C ILE A 303 -15.46 10.97 -8.38
N VAL A 304 -16.64 10.72 -7.84
CA VAL A 304 -16.91 10.81 -6.40
C VAL A 304 -16.07 9.76 -5.64
N GLY A 305 -16.00 8.52 -6.15
CA GLY A 305 -15.15 7.47 -5.58
C GLY A 305 -13.66 7.77 -5.72
N LEU A 306 -13.24 8.28 -6.88
CA LEU A 306 -11.84 8.69 -7.10
C LEU A 306 -11.42 9.84 -6.17
N LEU A 307 -12.26 10.85 -5.98
CA LEU A 307 -12.00 11.95 -5.04
C LEU A 307 -11.91 11.45 -3.59
N ALA A 308 -12.74 10.49 -3.20
CA ALA A 308 -12.65 9.87 -1.88
C ALA A 308 -11.35 9.07 -1.70
N LEU A 309 -10.90 8.32 -2.73
CA LEU A 309 -9.60 7.66 -2.74
C LEU A 309 -8.47 8.67 -2.58
N LEU A 310 -8.49 9.75 -3.38
CA LEU A 310 -7.46 10.80 -3.30
C LEU A 310 -7.46 11.49 -1.93
N ALA A 311 -8.62 11.71 -1.32
CA ALA A 311 -8.72 12.30 0.02
C ALA A 311 -8.03 11.43 1.09
N VAL A 312 -8.28 10.11 1.10
CA VAL A 312 -7.64 9.22 2.07
C VAL A 312 -6.14 9.08 1.85
N LEU A 313 -5.63 9.32 0.63
CA LEU A 313 -4.20 9.34 0.31
C LEU A 313 -3.55 10.69 0.67
N PHE A 314 -4.09 11.79 0.18
CA PHE A 314 -3.43 13.10 0.25
C PHE A 314 -3.59 13.84 1.58
N ILE A 315 -4.69 13.62 2.33
CA ILE A 315 -4.88 14.28 3.63
C ILE A 315 -3.79 13.84 4.63
N PRO A 316 -3.54 12.54 4.87
CA PRO A 316 -2.46 12.13 5.75
C PRO A 316 -1.08 12.41 5.14
N LEU A 317 -0.88 12.26 3.81
CA LEU A 317 0.38 12.58 3.15
C LEU A 317 0.80 14.02 3.42
N ARG A 318 -0.13 14.99 3.25
CA ARG A 318 0.13 16.41 3.56
C ARG A 318 0.60 16.61 5.01
N THR A 319 0.00 15.88 5.95
CA THR A 319 0.38 15.96 7.36
C THR A 319 1.80 15.43 7.56
N PHE A 320 2.15 14.30 6.99
CA PHE A 320 3.49 13.75 7.07
C PHE A 320 4.53 14.66 6.40
N MET A 321 4.25 15.16 5.20
CA MET A 321 5.17 16.07 4.48
C MET A 321 5.47 17.34 5.27
N LYS A 322 4.48 17.93 5.94
CA LYS A 322 4.69 19.11 6.79
C LYS A 322 5.68 18.86 7.94
N ASN A 323 5.72 17.63 8.44
CA ASN A 323 6.55 17.24 9.59
C ASN A 323 7.96 16.74 9.20
N LEU A 324 8.31 16.69 7.91
CA LEU A 324 9.66 16.32 7.45
C LEU A 324 10.75 17.36 7.82
N LYS A 325 10.35 18.62 7.98
CA LYS A 325 11.27 19.73 8.28
C LYS A 325 11.42 20.02 9.77
N THR A 326 10.83 19.22 10.65
CA THR A 326 10.93 19.40 12.11
C THR A 326 12.35 19.14 12.60
N ALA A 327 12.75 19.84 13.69
CA ALA A 327 13.98 19.58 14.40
C ALA A 327 13.93 18.29 15.25
N ASN A 328 12.74 17.85 15.63
CA ASN A 328 12.55 16.62 16.39
C ASN A 328 12.77 15.38 15.52
N ASN A 329 13.85 14.65 15.81
CA ASN A 329 14.26 13.48 15.03
C ASN A 329 13.24 12.33 15.06
N GLU A 330 12.48 12.16 16.16
CA GLU A 330 11.44 11.13 16.23
C GLU A 330 10.23 11.49 15.34
N ILE A 331 9.79 12.75 15.40
CA ILE A 331 8.71 13.22 14.53
C ILE A 331 9.14 13.11 13.06
N LYS A 332 10.40 13.49 12.75
CA LYS A 332 10.95 13.37 11.39
C LYS A 332 10.99 11.91 10.93
N LEU A 333 11.43 10.97 11.79
CA LEU A 333 11.39 9.54 11.50
C LEU A 333 9.97 9.09 11.13
N ILE A 334 8.99 9.34 12.02
CA ILE A 334 7.61 8.88 11.83
C ILE A 334 7.00 9.55 10.59
N ALA A 335 7.30 10.82 10.35
CA ALA A 335 6.86 11.53 9.16
C ALA A 335 7.41 10.89 7.87
N THR A 336 8.70 10.50 7.88
CA THR A 336 9.32 9.80 6.74
C THR A 336 8.71 8.42 6.53
N LEU A 337 8.44 7.67 7.61
CA LEU A 337 7.73 6.39 7.54
C LEU A 337 6.34 6.57 6.92
N GLY A 338 5.60 7.61 7.36
CA GLY A 338 4.28 7.92 6.83
C GLY A 338 4.29 8.31 5.35
N VAL A 339 5.24 9.15 4.92
CA VAL A 339 5.41 9.53 3.51
C VAL A 339 5.73 8.28 2.66
N ALA A 340 6.71 7.48 3.08
CA ALA A 340 7.09 6.27 2.36
C ALA A 340 5.94 5.27 2.27
N HIS A 341 5.19 5.08 3.35
CA HIS A 341 4.04 4.20 3.40
C HIS A 341 2.95 4.61 2.38
N ILE A 342 2.57 5.89 2.35
CA ILE A 342 1.53 6.35 1.43
C ILE A 342 2.02 6.29 -0.02
N LEU A 343 3.24 6.75 -0.30
CA LEU A 343 3.81 6.69 -1.64
C LEU A 343 3.95 5.24 -2.14
N SER A 344 4.31 4.28 -1.26
CA SER A 344 4.32 2.85 -1.60
C SER A 344 2.95 2.42 -2.15
N VAL A 345 1.88 2.68 -1.39
CA VAL A 345 0.53 2.28 -1.77
C VAL A 345 0.05 3.03 -3.02
N MET A 346 0.42 4.30 -3.19
CA MET A 346 0.14 5.04 -4.43
C MET A 346 0.79 4.39 -5.65
N ILE A 347 2.04 3.93 -5.53
CA ILE A 347 2.76 3.26 -6.62
C ILE A 347 2.16 1.87 -6.88
N TYR A 348 1.85 1.08 -5.85
CA TYR A 348 1.19 -0.22 -6.01
C TYR A 348 -0.17 -0.07 -6.71
N GLY A 349 -0.91 0.99 -6.36
CA GLY A 349 -2.19 1.33 -6.96
C GLY A 349 -2.15 1.56 -8.47
N LEU A 350 -0.98 1.84 -9.06
CA LEU A 350 -0.84 1.96 -10.52
C LEU A 350 -0.93 0.62 -11.26
N SER A 351 -0.64 -0.49 -10.58
CA SER A 351 -0.57 -1.83 -11.18
C SER A 351 -1.43 -2.88 -10.49
N GLN A 352 -2.12 -2.51 -9.39
CA GLN A 352 -2.97 -3.39 -8.60
C GLN A 352 -4.09 -2.61 -7.89
N GLY A 353 -5.23 -3.26 -7.66
CA GLY A 353 -6.25 -2.77 -6.74
C GLY A 353 -5.85 -3.04 -5.30
N PHE A 354 -4.90 -2.28 -4.75
CA PHE A 354 -4.33 -2.55 -3.43
C PHE A 354 -5.37 -2.49 -2.31
N LEU A 355 -6.27 -1.50 -2.36
CA LEU A 355 -7.34 -1.30 -1.37
C LEU A 355 -8.61 -2.11 -1.68
N VAL A 356 -8.64 -2.89 -2.77
CA VAL A 356 -9.73 -3.84 -3.05
C VAL A 356 -9.64 -5.07 -2.12
N HIS A 357 -8.44 -5.37 -1.63
CA HIS A 357 -8.17 -6.53 -0.79
C HIS A 357 -8.13 -6.17 0.70
N ASN A 358 -8.69 -7.02 1.53
CA ASN A 358 -8.74 -6.84 2.99
C ASN A 358 -7.36 -6.58 3.62
N SER A 359 -6.33 -7.33 3.19
CA SER A 359 -4.95 -7.17 3.68
C SER A 359 -4.38 -5.80 3.35
N GLY A 360 -4.57 -5.32 2.11
CA GLY A 360 -4.11 -4.00 1.68
C GLY A 360 -4.85 -2.87 2.40
N THR A 361 -6.17 -2.97 2.52
CA THR A 361 -7.00 -1.99 3.24
C THR A 361 -6.57 -1.88 4.71
N ILE A 362 -6.48 -3.00 5.43
CA ILE A 362 -6.07 -2.99 6.84
C ILE A 362 -4.65 -2.45 6.97
N PHE A 363 -3.71 -2.92 6.14
CA PHE A 363 -2.32 -2.48 6.19
C PHE A 363 -2.19 -0.97 5.97
N TYR A 364 -2.87 -0.44 4.94
CA TYR A 364 -2.83 0.97 4.61
C TYR A 364 -3.41 1.85 5.72
N PHE A 365 -4.68 1.64 6.05
CA PHE A 365 -5.39 2.52 6.98
C PHE A 365 -4.86 2.39 8.41
N PHE A 366 -4.50 1.18 8.85
CA PHE A 366 -3.95 0.96 10.19
C PHE A 366 -2.59 1.65 10.38
N LEU A 367 -1.63 1.43 9.49
CA LEU A 367 -0.31 2.08 9.60
C LEU A 367 -0.40 3.60 9.45
N THR A 368 -1.29 4.09 8.57
CA THR A 368 -1.56 5.53 8.47
C THR A 368 -2.01 6.11 9.81
N ILE A 369 -2.95 5.46 10.50
CA ILE A 369 -3.42 5.85 11.83
C ILE A 369 -2.28 5.82 12.85
N VAL A 370 -1.50 4.76 12.87
CA VAL A 370 -0.38 4.58 13.80
C VAL A 370 0.65 5.70 13.64
N PHE A 371 1.10 5.97 12.42
CA PHE A 371 2.07 7.05 12.18
C PHE A 371 1.48 8.44 12.44
N TYR A 372 0.22 8.65 12.05
CA TYR A 372 -0.47 9.92 12.28
C TYR A 372 -0.60 10.23 13.78
N THR A 373 -1.10 9.30 14.57
CA THR A 373 -1.31 9.49 16.00
C THR A 373 0.02 9.64 16.75
N ALA A 374 1.05 8.91 16.35
CA ALA A 374 2.38 9.01 16.93
C ALA A 374 3.02 10.40 16.72
N ILE A 375 2.81 11.06 15.57
CA ILE A 375 3.21 12.46 15.37
C ILE A 375 2.36 13.39 16.21
N ARG A 376 1.05 13.23 16.12
CA ARG A 376 0.07 14.16 16.71
C ARG A 376 0.20 14.31 18.21
N THR A 377 0.51 13.21 18.88
CA THR A 377 0.70 13.20 20.34
C THR A 377 2.02 13.81 20.77
N ARG A 378 3.09 13.66 19.99
CA ARG A 378 4.38 14.30 20.27
C ARG A 378 4.33 15.80 20.09
N GLN A 379 3.63 16.30 19.07
CA GLN A 379 3.41 17.73 18.87
C GLN A 379 2.61 18.40 19.98
N LYS A 380 1.80 17.65 20.75
CA LYS A 380 1.09 18.18 21.93
C LYS A 380 1.97 18.20 23.18
N ALA A 381 3.05 17.43 23.20
CA ALA A 381 3.97 17.33 24.32
C ALA A 381 5.14 18.34 24.22
N GLU A 382 5.36 18.94 23.04
CA GLU A 382 6.23 20.10 22.80
C GLU A 382 5.48 21.39 23.09
#